data_258bb85eea0ca21e64d62131779de1fa
#
_entry.id   258bb85eea0ca21e64d62131779de1fa
#
_cell.length_a   1.000
_cell.length_b   1.000
_cell.length_c   1.000
_cell.angle_alpha   90.00
_cell.angle_beta   90.00
_cell.angle_gamma   90.00
#
_symmetry.space_group_name_H-M   'P 1'
#
loop_
_entity.id
_entity.type
_entity.pdbx_description
1 polymer ?
#
loop_
_entity_poly.entity_id
_entity_poly.type
_entity_poly.pdbx_seq_one_letter_code
_entity_poly.pdbx_strand_id
1 'polypeptide(L)'
;MTTELRYSQDIYASQYMLWRKNPKYRFLNFLADNPLDDNYPNCLDKLKWYKLSNLEIKDKKGKWIRDYRFSYNDNASQRLILQSVSEFVWGANGRNFNMEYDFPEQLPPYLSGKVDHWGFYNNRLMTDNYASHYDSREPNADVLTFGVLKRLHYPTGGYTRFVFEPHEYCKQVKMNRWEGYEDTFQPKIAGGLRIKKIRAV
;
A
#
# COMPACT_ATOMS: atom_id res chain seq x y z
N MET A 1 -9.52 -21.68 -0.34
CA MET A 1 -10.51 -21.07 0.55
C MET A 1 -10.10 -19.62 0.75
N THR A 2 -10.78 -18.69 0.10
CA THR A 2 -10.51 -17.26 0.25
C THR A 2 -11.09 -16.83 1.59
N THR A 3 -10.24 -16.45 2.53
CA THR A 3 -10.70 -15.86 3.79
C THR A 3 -10.99 -14.41 3.52
N GLU A 4 -12.24 -14.00 3.69
CA GLU A 4 -12.65 -12.61 3.60
C GLU A 4 -11.85 -11.80 4.62
N LEU A 5 -11.13 -10.80 4.14
CA LEU A 5 -10.51 -9.84 5.04
C LEU A 5 -11.63 -9.11 5.76
N ARG A 6 -11.79 -9.39 7.03
CA ARG A 6 -12.52 -8.54 7.97
C ARG A 6 -11.75 -7.22 8.19
N TYR A 7 -11.30 -6.58 7.14
CA TYR A 7 -11.11 -5.14 7.19
C TYR A 7 -12.52 -4.61 7.33
N SER A 8 -12.86 -4.44 8.57
CA SER A 8 -14.23 -4.28 8.98
C SER A 8 -14.85 -3.22 8.10
N GLN A 9 -15.94 -3.56 7.49
CA GLN A 9 -16.92 -2.60 7.01
C GLN A 9 -17.00 -1.41 7.97
N ASP A 10 -16.78 -1.63 9.25
CA ASP A 10 -16.78 -0.66 10.33
C ASP A 10 -15.65 0.37 10.25
N ILE A 11 -14.44 0.00 9.85
CA ILE A 11 -13.33 0.97 9.68
C ILE A 11 -13.56 1.83 8.45
N TYR A 12 -14.00 1.25 7.35
CA TYR A 12 -14.34 2.00 6.14
C TYR A 12 -15.59 2.84 6.33
N ALA A 13 -16.62 2.29 6.95
CA ALA A 13 -17.84 3.02 7.26
C ALA A 13 -17.55 4.19 8.21
N SER A 14 -16.76 3.98 9.26
CA SER A 14 -16.43 5.06 10.22
C SER A 14 -15.51 6.12 9.59
N GLN A 15 -14.54 5.73 8.78
CA GLN A 15 -13.69 6.70 8.06
C GLN A 15 -14.48 7.47 7.00
N TYR A 16 -15.37 6.81 6.27
CA TYR A 16 -16.25 7.46 5.33
C TYR A 16 -17.20 8.44 6.02
N MET A 17 -17.79 8.05 7.14
CA MET A 17 -18.66 8.94 7.90
C MET A 17 -17.91 10.13 8.49
N LEU A 18 -16.64 9.95 8.87
CA LEU A 18 -15.77 11.06 9.28
C LEU A 18 -15.45 11.98 8.09
N TRP A 19 -15.22 11.42 6.92
CA TRP A 19 -15.03 12.16 5.70
C TRP A 19 -16.28 12.95 5.29
N ARG A 20 -17.44 12.31 5.33
CA ARG A 20 -18.73 12.95 5.01
C ARG A 20 -19.05 14.15 5.93
N LYS A 21 -18.71 14.03 7.21
CA LYS A 21 -18.92 15.11 8.19
C LYS A 21 -17.89 16.22 8.12
N ASN A 22 -16.78 16.02 7.39
CA ASN A 22 -15.72 17.01 7.33
C ASN A 22 -15.88 17.88 6.07
N PRO A 23 -16.20 19.20 6.24
CA PRO A 23 -16.36 20.12 5.12
C PRO A 23 -15.13 20.24 4.21
N LYS A 24 -13.97 19.77 4.68
CA LYS A 24 -12.72 19.71 3.90
C LYS A 24 -12.82 18.80 2.67
N TYR A 25 -13.73 17.87 2.66
CA TYR A 25 -13.91 16.89 1.61
C TYR A 25 -15.17 17.17 0.78
N ARG A 26 -15.49 18.44 0.50
CA ARG A 26 -16.64 18.85 -0.31
C ARG A 26 -16.73 18.14 -1.65
N PHE A 27 -15.61 17.75 -2.23
CA PHE A 27 -15.59 16.98 -3.47
C PHE A 27 -16.16 15.57 -3.28
N LEU A 28 -15.89 14.94 -2.16
CA LEU A 28 -16.48 13.65 -1.79
C LEU A 28 -17.95 13.81 -1.34
N ASN A 29 -18.29 14.96 -0.73
CA ASN A 29 -19.67 15.31 -0.44
C ASN A 29 -20.51 15.46 -1.72
N PHE A 30 -19.93 15.97 -2.82
CA PHE A 30 -20.59 16.01 -4.11
C PHE A 30 -20.97 14.61 -4.65
N LEU A 31 -20.16 13.59 -4.36
CA LEU A 31 -20.48 12.20 -4.66
C LEU A 31 -21.45 11.60 -3.64
N ALA A 32 -21.51 12.16 -2.41
CA ALA A 32 -22.37 11.74 -1.34
C ALA A 32 -23.79 12.35 -1.39
N ASP A 33 -23.94 13.51 -2.01
CA ASP A 33 -25.24 14.17 -2.25
C ASP A 33 -26.05 13.50 -3.39
N ASN A 34 -25.49 12.46 -3.99
CA ASN A 34 -26.19 11.65 -4.98
C ASN A 34 -27.04 10.59 -4.25
N PRO A 35 -28.26 10.24 -4.75
CA PRO A 35 -29.16 9.25 -4.13
C PRO A 35 -28.58 7.81 -3.99
N LEU A 36 -27.29 7.67 -4.12
CA LEU A 36 -26.53 6.48 -3.72
C LEU A 36 -26.42 6.31 -2.19
N ASP A 37 -26.89 7.29 -1.42
CA ASP A 37 -26.73 7.33 0.03
C ASP A 37 -27.38 6.14 0.76
N ASP A 38 -28.56 5.71 0.29
CA ASP A 38 -29.29 4.58 0.87
C ASP A 38 -28.67 3.22 0.49
N ASN A 39 -27.85 3.20 -0.57
CA ASN A 39 -27.16 2.00 -1.05
C ASN A 39 -25.68 1.95 -0.66
N TYR A 40 -25.20 2.92 0.10
CA TYR A 40 -23.79 3.04 0.43
C TYR A 40 -23.23 1.84 1.23
N PRO A 41 -23.94 1.26 2.22
CA PRO A 41 -23.51 0.02 2.86
C PRO A 41 -23.29 -1.11 1.84
N ASN A 42 -24.15 -1.21 0.84
CA ASN A 42 -24.03 -2.20 -0.23
C ASN A 42 -22.84 -1.93 -1.17
N CYS A 43 -22.44 -0.67 -1.32
CA CYS A 43 -21.23 -0.33 -2.07
C CYS A 43 -19.96 -0.71 -1.31
N LEU A 44 -19.96 -0.60 0.03
CA LEU A 44 -18.84 -1.08 0.86
C LEU A 44 -18.66 -2.59 0.78
N ASP A 45 -19.74 -3.34 0.61
CA ASP A 45 -19.67 -4.78 0.36
C ASP A 45 -18.93 -5.11 -0.94
N LYS A 46 -19.00 -4.23 -1.94
CA LYS A 46 -18.24 -4.36 -3.19
C LYS A 46 -16.74 -4.02 -3.04
N LEU A 47 -16.37 -3.34 -1.96
CA LEU A 47 -14.99 -3.05 -1.58
C LEU A 47 -14.38 -4.14 -0.70
N LYS A 48 -15.05 -5.28 -0.55
CA LYS A 48 -14.50 -6.42 0.17
C LYS A 48 -13.22 -6.88 -0.52
N TRP A 49 -12.16 -6.91 0.23
CA TRP A 49 -10.88 -7.38 -0.24
C TRP A 49 -10.68 -8.82 0.23
N TYR A 50 -10.12 -9.62 -0.63
CA TYR A 50 -9.83 -11.02 -0.35
C TYR A 50 -8.33 -11.20 -0.22
N LYS A 51 -7.92 -12.06 0.70
CA LYS A 51 -6.54 -12.53 0.77
C LYS A 51 -6.43 -13.93 0.19
N LEU A 52 -5.36 -14.18 -0.53
CA LEU A 52 -5.03 -15.54 -0.98
C LEU A 52 -4.50 -16.32 0.23
N SER A 53 -5.21 -17.34 0.70
CA SER A 53 -4.80 -18.14 1.86
C SER A 53 -3.92 -19.33 1.46
N ASN A 54 -4.25 -19.99 0.35
CA ASN A 54 -3.47 -21.10 -0.18
C ASN A 54 -3.61 -21.22 -1.70
N LEU A 55 -2.60 -21.83 -2.30
CA LEU A 55 -2.57 -22.21 -3.72
C LEU A 55 -2.18 -23.69 -3.81
N GLU A 56 -3.12 -24.52 -4.21
CA GLU A 56 -2.90 -25.96 -4.39
C GLU A 56 -2.65 -26.30 -5.86
N ILE A 57 -1.60 -27.06 -6.12
CA ILE A 57 -1.29 -27.61 -7.44
C ILE A 57 -1.58 -29.12 -7.41
N LYS A 58 -2.50 -29.57 -8.28
CA LYS A 58 -2.90 -30.95 -8.41
C LYS A 58 -2.64 -31.47 -9.83
N ASP A 59 -2.39 -32.77 -9.94
CA ASP A 59 -2.29 -33.43 -11.25
C ASP A 59 -3.69 -33.57 -11.91
N LYS A 60 -3.70 -34.07 -13.15
CA LYS A 60 -4.96 -34.30 -13.91
C LYS A 60 -5.93 -35.29 -13.23
N LYS A 61 -5.43 -36.11 -12.29
CA LYS A 61 -6.22 -37.07 -11.51
C LYS A 61 -6.67 -36.50 -10.16
N GLY A 62 -6.40 -35.21 -9.90
CA GLY A 62 -6.74 -34.55 -8.66
C GLY A 62 -5.75 -34.83 -7.50
N LYS A 63 -4.65 -35.57 -7.75
CA LYS A 63 -3.64 -35.83 -6.74
C LYS A 63 -2.86 -34.56 -6.45
N TRP A 64 -2.71 -34.28 -5.16
CA TRP A 64 -1.96 -33.13 -4.66
C TRP A 64 -0.46 -33.27 -4.98
N ILE A 65 0.15 -32.20 -5.55
CA ILE A 65 1.57 -32.10 -5.89
C ILE A 65 2.27 -31.13 -4.98
N ARG A 66 1.74 -29.89 -4.87
CA ARG A 66 2.29 -28.80 -4.06
C ARG A 66 1.17 -27.97 -3.45
N ASP A 67 1.46 -27.40 -2.30
CA ASP A 67 0.59 -26.44 -1.62
C ASP A 67 1.45 -25.25 -1.15
N TYR A 68 1.00 -24.04 -1.46
CA TYR A 68 1.59 -22.80 -0.97
C TYR A 68 0.60 -22.16 -0.02
N ARG A 69 1.02 -21.90 1.21
CA ARG A 69 0.21 -21.22 2.23
C ARG A 69 0.78 -19.86 2.51
N PHE A 70 -0.10 -18.86 2.54
CA PHE A 70 0.23 -17.46 2.72
C PHE A 70 -0.21 -17.02 4.12
N SER A 71 0.73 -16.52 4.92
CA SER A 71 0.47 -15.96 6.24
C SER A 71 0.56 -14.45 6.19
N TYR A 72 -0.37 -13.79 6.87
CA TYR A 72 -0.49 -12.34 6.89
C TYR A 72 -0.57 -11.86 8.33
N ASN A 73 -0.36 -10.53 8.54
CA ASN A 73 -0.71 -9.90 9.81
C ASN A 73 -2.23 -9.98 10.03
N ASP A 74 -2.64 -10.35 11.24
CA ASP A 74 -4.07 -10.48 11.60
C ASP A 74 -4.60 -9.22 12.31
N ASN A 75 -3.93 -8.09 12.17
CA ASN A 75 -4.35 -6.83 12.78
C ASN A 75 -5.28 -6.08 11.82
N ALA A 76 -6.57 -6.03 12.16
CA ALA A 76 -7.60 -5.35 11.36
C ALA A 76 -7.42 -3.83 11.26
N SER A 77 -6.65 -3.21 12.17
CA SER A 77 -6.36 -1.77 12.14
C SER A 77 -5.17 -1.40 11.26
N GLN A 78 -4.42 -2.39 10.76
CA GLN A 78 -3.26 -2.20 9.91
C GLN A 78 -3.55 -2.64 8.46
N ARG A 79 -2.71 -2.21 7.53
CA ARG A 79 -2.75 -2.72 6.15
C ARG A 79 -2.37 -4.20 6.15
N LEU A 80 -2.96 -4.97 5.22
CA LEU A 80 -2.61 -6.37 5.02
C LEU A 80 -1.17 -6.48 4.55
N ILE A 81 -0.35 -7.20 5.31
CA ILE A 81 1.06 -7.45 5.03
C ILE A 81 1.30 -8.96 4.98
N LEU A 82 1.85 -9.43 3.89
CA LEU A 82 2.25 -10.82 3.73
C LEU A 82 3.51 -11.08 4.57
N GLN A 83 3.42 -11.94 5.58
CA GLN A 83 4.53 -12.24 6.50
C GLN A 83 5.34 -13.44 6.06
N SER A 84 4.67 -14.48 5.54
CA SER A 84 5.38 -15.66 5.07
C SER A 84 4.63 -16.40 3.96
N VAL A 85 5.42 -17.15 3.18
CA VAL A 85 4.93 -18.13 2.22
C VAL A 85 5.56 -19.47 2.58
N SER A 86 4.72 -20.46 2.87
CA SER A 86 5.15 -21.84 3.17
C SER A 86 4.83 -22.73 1.98
N GLU A 87 5.86 -23.36 1.42
CA GLU A 87 5.72 -24.35 0.35
C GLU A 87 5.73 -25.75 0.96
N PHE A 88 4.75 -26.56 0.62
CA PHE A 88 4.66 -27.97 0.97
C PHE A 88 4.71 -28.82 -0.29
N VAL A 89 5.54 -29.86 -0.27
CA VAL A 89 5.67 -30.84 -1.34
C VAL A 89 5.39 -32.21 -0.77
N TRP A 90 4.71 -33.07 -1.51
CA TRP A 90 4.42 -34.43 -1.05
C TRP A 90 5.69 -35.18 -0.61
N GLY A 91 5.68 -35.68 0.63
CA GLY A 91 6.80 -36.44 1.19
C GLY A 91 8.05 -35.64 1.60
N ALA A 92 7.99 -34.31 1.60
CA ALA A 92 9.07 -33.41 2.02
C ALA A 92 8.64 -32.46 3.13
N ASN A 93 9.61 -32.02 3.93
CA ASN A 93 9.38 -30.96 4.91
C ASN A 93 9.04 -29.64 4.18
N GLY A 94 8.15 -28.88 4.79
CA GLY A 94 7.77 -27.56 4.29
C GLY A 94 8.98 -26.59 4.20
N ARG A 95 8.97 -25.73 3.21
CA ARG A 95 9.94 -24.64 3.04
C ARG A 95 9.26 -23.33 3.38
N ASN A 96 9.89 -22.49 4.19
CA ASN A 96 9.30 -21.23 4.61
C ASN A 96 10.13 -20.06 4.14
N PHE A 97 9.46 -19.09 3.50
CA PHE A 97 10.02 -17.81 3.09
C PHE A 97 9.40 -16.73 3.97
N ASN A 98 10.21 -15.97 4.70
CA ASN A 98 9.71 -14.91 5.57
C ASN A 98 10.05 -13.53 5.01
N MET A 99 9.11 -12.62 5.09
CA MET A 99 9.24 -11.25 4.61
C MET A 99 9.37 -10.30 5.79
N GLU A 100 10.38 -9.43 5.73
CA GLU A 100 10.58 -8.34 6.67
C GLU A 100 10.36 -7.02 5.95
N TYR A 101 9.52 -6.16 6.52
CA TYR A 101 9.17 -4.85 5.97
C TYR A 101 9.71 -3.73 6.83
N ASP A 102 9.88 -2.55 6.24
CA ASP A 102 10.32 -1.36 6.94
C ASP A 102 9.12 -0.67 7.58
N PHE A 103 9.06 -0.59 8.90
CA PHE A 103 8.01 0.07 9.70
C PHE A 103 6.56 -0.11 9.17
N PRO A 104 6.08 -1.33 8.95
CA PRO A 104 4.75 -1.55 8.37
C PRO A 104 3.61 -1.05 9.28
N GLU A 105 3.85 -0.98 10.59
CA GLU A 105 2.91 -0.48 11.61
C GLU A 105 2.72 1.05 11.53
N GLN A 106 3.65 1.76 10.89
CA GLN A 106 3.59 3.21 10.70
C GLN A 106 2.74 3.62 9.49
N LEU A 107 2.35 2.66 8.65
CA LEU A 107 1.48 2.94 7.53
C LEU A 107 0.09 3.37 8.01
N PRO A 108 -0.49 4.41 7.41
CA PRO A 108 -1.85 4.81 7.72
C PRO A 108 -2.84 3.74 7.25
N PRO A 109 -4.07 3.75 7.77
CA PRO A 109 -5.15 2.93 7.24
C PRO A 109 -5.33 3.14 5.73
N TYR A 110 -5.99 2.17 5.08
CA TYR A 110 -6.42 2.36 3.69
C TYR A 110 -7.29 3.61 3.57
N LEU A 111 -7.30 4.23 2.40
CA LEU A 111 -8.03 5.48 2.12
C LEU A 111 -7.57 6.70 2.92
N SER A 112 -6.38 6.67 3.50
CA SER A 112 -5.78 7.85 4.11
C SER A 112 -5.49 8.91 3.05
N GLY A 113 -5.85 10.17 3.34
CA GLY A 113 -5.52 11.33 2.49
C GLY A 113 -4.06 11.80 2.61
N LYS A 114 -3.24 11.12 3.42
CA LYS A 114 -1.82 11.46 3.63
C LYS A 114 -0.94 10.94 2.48
N VAL A 115 -1.17 11.45 1.29
CA VAL A 115 -0.47 11.03 0.08
C VAL A 115 0.11 12.22 -0.67
N ASP A 116 1.24 12.00 -1.32
CA ASP A 116 1.89 12.99 -2.17
C ASP A 116 1.17 13.16 -3.52
N HIS A 117 1.73 13.97 -4.43
CA HIS A 117 1.19 14.20 -5.76
C HIS A 117 1.10 12.94 -6.62
N TRP A 118 1.89 11.92 -6.33
CA TRP A 118 1.95 10.65 -7.05
C TRP A 118 1.17 9.52 -6.37
N GLY A 119 0.58 9.81 -5.17
CA GLY A 119 -0.22 8.83 -4.42
C GLY A 119 0.57 8.01 -3.40
N PHE A 120 1.85 8.31 -3.15
CA PHE A 120 2.65 7.65 -2.13
C PHE A 120 2.46 8.31 -0.76
N TYR A 121 2.59 7.52 0.29
CA TYR A 121 2.47 8.00 1.67
C TYR A 121 3.53 9.06 2.00
N ASN A 122 3.10 10.22 2.52
CA ASN A 122 3.97 11.32 2.88
C ASN A 122 3.84 11.82 4.34
N ASN A 123 2.95 11.20 5.10
CA ASN A 123 2.62 11.56 6.50
C ASN A 123 2.19 13.02 6.73
N ARG A 124 1.74 13.72 5.69
CA ARG A 124 1.26 15.10 5.81
C ARG A 124 -0.26 15.13 5.76
N LEU A 125 -0.88 15.88 6.65
CA LEU A 125 -2.31 16.14 6.59
C LEU A 125 -2.59 17.20 5.53
N MET A 126 -3.63 16.96 4.72
CA MET A 126 -4.15 17.98 3.83
C MET A 126 -4.71 19.13 4.68
N THR A 127 -4.28 20.36 4.39
CA THR A 127 -4.72 21.55 5.11
C THR A 127 -5.94 22.17 4.43
N ASP A 128 -6.73 22.98 5.15
CA ASP A 128 -7.89 23.68 4.60
C ASP A 128 -7.51 24.89 3.73
N ASN A 129 -6.29 25.36 3.86
CA ASN A 129 -5.80 26.46 3.06
C ASN A 129 -5.43 25.98 1.67
N TYR A 130 -6.14 26.48 0.65
CA TYR A 130 -5.90 26.12 -0.75
C TYR A 130 -4.44 26.36 -1.17
N ALA A 131 -3.82 27.44 -0.70
CA ALA A 131 -2.42 27.75 -1.01
C ALA A 131 -1.43 26.71 -0.48
N SER A 132 -1.74 26.06 0.66
CA SER A 132 -0.89 25.05 1.26
C SER A 132 -1.27 23.61 0.88
N HIS A 133 -2.33 23.40 0.09
CA HIS A 133 -2.69 22.08 -0.42
C HIS A 133 -1.60 21.47 -1.28
N TYR A 134 -0.94 22.29 -2.10
CA TYR A 134 0.15 21.82 -2.93
C TYR A 134 1.31 21.33 -2.06
N ASP A 135 1.74 22.13 -1.10
CA ASP A 135 2.86 21.82 -0.21
C ASP A 135 2.57 20.61 0.69
N SER A 136 1.30 20.42 1.09
CA SER A 136 0.91 19.24 1.88
C SER A 136 1.02 17.93 1.10
N ARG A 137 1.10 17.99 -0.22
CA ARG A 137 1.26 16.85 -1.10
C ARG A 137 2.69 16.65 -1.62
N GLU A 138 3.65 17.43 -1.12
CA GLU A 138 5.06 17.17 -1.42
C GLU A 138 5.52 15.82 -0.85
N PRO A 139 6.40 15.09 -1.55
CA PRO A 139 6.97 13.85 -1.07
C PRO A 139 7.71 14.04 0.25
N ASN A 140 7.78 12.97 1.04
CA ASN A 140 8.53 12.95 2.28
C ASN A 140 9.45 11.73 2.29
N ALA A 141 10.77 11.97 2.14
CA ALA A 141 11.78 10.91 2.07
C ALA A 141 11.81 10.01 3.32
N ASP A 142 11.50 10.57 4.49
CA ASP A 142 11.62 9.87 5.77
C ASP A 142 10.61 8.73 5.93
N VAL A 143 9.51 8.79 5.18
CA VAL A 143 8.40 7.82 5.30
C VAL A 143 8.16 7.02 4.02
N LEU A 144 8.86 7.30 2.94
CA LEU A 144 8.67 6.62 1.66
C LEU A 144 8.93 5.11 1.73
N THR A 145 9.82 4.67 2.64
CA THR A 145 10.16 3.25 2.82
C THR A 145 9.17 2.49 3.69
N PHE A 146 8.21 3.16 4.34
CA PHE A 146 7.28 2.48 5.24
C PHE A 146 6.45 1.45 4.50
N GLY A 147 6.41 0.22 5.04
CA GLY A 147 5.72 -0.91 4.44
C GLY A 147 6.39 -1.52 3.21
N VAL A 148 7.59 -1.11 2.86
CA VAL A 148 8.36 -1.67 1.73
C VAL A 148 9.12 -2.92 2.19
N LEU A 149 9.18 -3.94 1.33
CA LEU A 149 9.92 -5.18 1.62
C LEU A 149 11.42 -4.88 1.80
N LYS A 150 11.92 -5.12 3.00
CA LYS A 150 13.32 -4.87 3.40
C LYS A 150 14.20 -6.11 3.26
N ARG A 151 13.68 -7.26 3.68
CA ARG A 151 14.37 -8.55 3.57
C ARG A 151 13.42 -9.67 3.18
N LEU A 152 13.95 -10.58 2.40
CA LEU A 152 13.33 -11.86 2.09
C LEU A 152 14.24 -12.96 2.63
N HIS A 153 13.80 -13.69 3.62
CA HIS A 153 14.51 -14.79 4.23
C HIS A 153 14.16 -16.12 3.53
N TYR A 154 15.18 -16.90 3.26
CA TYR A 154 15.06 -18.19 2.58
C TYR A 154 15.05 -19.37 3.54
N PRO A 155 14.43 -20.50 3.16
CA PRO A 155 14.44 -21.73 3.98
C PRO A 155 15.83 -22.27 4.28
N THR A 156 16.82 -21.88 3.47
CA THR A 156 18.24 -22.29 3.61
C THR A 156 19.02 -21.50 4.65
N GLY A 157 18.39 -20.49 5.29
CA GLY A 157 18.99 -19.67 6.33
C GLY A 157 19.57 -18.34 5.85
N GLY A 158 19.75 -18.13 4.54
CA GLY A 158 20.18 -16.85 3.99
C GLY A 158 19.03 -15.86 3.78
N TYR A 159 19.35 -14.62 3.42
CA TYR A 159 18.35 -13.63 3.05
C TYR A 159 18.83 -12.71 1.93
N THR A 160 17.87 -12.14 1.20
CA THR A 160 18.13 -11.00 0.31
C THR A 160 17.65 -9.72 0.96
N ARG A 161 18.53 -8.72 1.03
CA ARG A 161 18.21 -7.37 1.52
C ARG A 161 18.08 -6.42 0.35
N PHE A 162 16.99 -5.64 0.37
CA PHE A 162 16.73 -4.55 -0.57
C PHE A 162 17.03 -3.21 0.12
N VAL A 163 17.75 -2.34 -0.57
CA VAL A 163 18.01 -0.97 -0.15
C VAL A 163 17.38 -0.07 -1.19
N PHE A 164 16.56 0.85 -0.75
CA PHE A 164 15.82 1.77 -1.62
C PHE A 164 16.34 3.19 -1.51
N GLU A 165 16.07 3.98 -2.53
CA GLU A 165 16.26 5.42 -2.53
C GLU A 165 15.07 6.08 -3.25
N PRO A 166 14.74 7.34 -2.93
CA PRO A 166 13.67 8.05 -3.63
C PRO A 166 14.04 8.31 -5.09
N HIS A 167 13.04 8.54 -5.91
CA HIS A 167 13.24 9.16 -7.22
C HIS A 167 13.50 10.65 -7.03
N GLU A 168 14.33 11.20 -7.91
CA GLU A 168 14.67 12.62 -7.94
C GLU A 168 14.48 13.19 -9.34
N TYR A 169 14.20 14.48 -9.41
CA TYR A 169 14.11 15.22 -10.67
C TYR A 169 14.80 16.58 -10.55
N CYS A 170 15.36 17.03 -11.70
CA CYS A 170 16.07 18.30 -11.80
C CYS A 170 15.36 19.29 -12.72
N LYS A 171 14.25 18.89 -13.36
CA LYS A 171 13.52 19.72 -14.30
C LYS A 171 12.03 19.67 -13.99
N GLN A 172 11.38 20.84 -14.02
CA GLN A 172 9.93 20.92 -13.94
C GLN A 172 9.37 21.75 -15.09
N VAL A 173 8.16 21.46 -15.49
CA VAL A 173 7.45 22.25 -16.51
C VAL A 173 7.11 23.61 -15.92
N LYS A 174 7.42 24.68 -16.66
CA LYS A 174 7.05 26.03 -16.26
C LYS A 174 5.53 26.18 -16.15
N MET A 175 5.09 27.15 -15.35
CA MET A 175 3.67 27.44 -15.17
C MET A 175 2.97 27.71 -16.51
N ASN A 176 3.65 28.43 -17.42
CA ASN A 176 3.26 28.50 -18.83
C ASN A 176 3.94 27.34 -19.58
N ARG A 177 3.19 26.30 -19.88
CA ARG A 177 3.69 25.06 -20.52
C ARG A 177 4.36 25.29 -21.87
N TRP A 178 4.02 26.38 -22.58
CA TRP A 178 4.61 26.75 -23.88
C TRP A 178 6.06 27.23 -23.74
N GLU A 179 6.46 27.67 -22.55
CA GLU A 179 7.83 28.12 -22.27
C GLU A 179 8.81 26.98 -21.99
N GLY A 180 8.31 25.72 -22.01
CA GLY A 180 9.13 24.54 -21.81
C GLY A 180 9.42 24.22 -20.34
N TYR A 181 10.66 23.86 -20.06
CA TYR A 181 11.12 23.41 -18.74
C TYR A 181 11.99 24.45 -18.08
N GLU A 182 12.03 24.43 -16.76
CA GLU A 182 13.04 25.10 -15.95
C GLU A 182 13.82 24.08 -15.13
N ASP A 183 15.10 24.35 -14.92
CA ASP A 183 15.93 23.54 -14.04
C ASP A 183 15.61 23.87 -12.59
N THR A 184 15.45 22.85 -11.76
CA THR A 184 15.39 23.04 -10.31
C THR A 184 16.81 23.31 -9.79
N PHE A 185 16.96 24.31 -8.93
CA PHE A 185 18.29 24.71 -8.43
C PHE A 185 18.98 23.56 -7.66
N GLN A 186 18.19 22.70 -7.03
CA GLN A 186 18.61 21.46 -6.40
C GLN A 186 17.70 20.32 -6.83
N PRO A 187 18.19 19.06 -6.87
CA PRO A 187 17.31 17.91 -7.12
C PRO A 187 16.16 17.88 -6.12
N LYS A 188 14.95 17.74 -6.64
CA LYS A 188 13.73 17.57 -5.84
C LYS A 188 13.34 16.11 -5.81
N ILE A 189 12.82 15.67 -4.67
CA ILE A 189 12.31 14.31 -4.51
C ILE A 189 10.98 14.17 -5.26
N ALA A 190 10.91 13.16 -6.12
CA ALA A 190 9.66 12.68 -6.68
C ALA A 190 9.06 11.58 -5.80
N GLY A 191 7.75 11.31 -5.95
CA GLY A 191 7.11 10.21 -5.26
C GLY A 191 7.63 8.85 -5.73
N GLY A 192 7.55 7.86 -4.83
CA GLY A 192 7.98 6.50 -5.09
C GLY A 192 9.46 6.23 -4.82
N LEU A 193 9.82 4.97 -4.99
CA LEU A 193 11.13 4.44 -4.65
C LEU A 193 11.71 3.64 -5.82
N ARG A 194 13.03 3.65 -5.93
CA ARG A 194 13.80 2.74 -6.76
C ARG A 194 14.74 1.91 -5.90
N ILE A 195 15.07 0.72 -6.38
CA ILE A 195 16.08 -0.11 -5.73
C ILE A 195 17.45 0.48 -5.97
N LYS A 196 18.12 0.87 -4.90
CA LYS A 196 19.52 1.32 -4.92
C LYS A 196 20.49 0.16 -4.94
N LYS A 197 20.20 -0.87 -4.13
CA LYS A 197 21.10 -2.02 -3.97
C LYS A 197 20.35 -3.26 -3.53
N ILE A 198 20.76 -4.41 -4.06
CA ILE A 198 20.36 -5.74 -3.63
C ILE A 198 21.58 -6.45 -3.05
N ARG A 199 21.45 -7.05 -1.89
CA ARG A 199 22.50 -7.83 -1.23
C ARG A 199 21.93 -9.20 -0.85
N ALA A 200 22.59 -10.27 -1.29
CA ALA A 200 22.38 -11.63 -0.79
C ALA A 200 23.39 -11.91 0.35
N VAL A 201 22.93 -12.51 1.42
CA VAL A 201 23.70 -12.87 2.62
C VAL A 201 23.38 -14.28 3.03
#